data_124ebeb129979c4448a2131c375b3f4a
#
_entry.id   124ebeb129979c4448a2131c375b3f4a
#
_cell.length_a   1.000
_cell.length_b   1.000
_cell.length_c   1.000
_cell.angle_alpha   90.00
_cell.angle_beta   90.00
_cell.angle_gamma   90.00
#
_symmetry.space_group_name_H-M   'P 1'
#
loop_
_entity.id
_entity.type
_entity.pdbx_description
1 polymer ?
#
loop_
_entity_poly.entity_id
_entity_poly.type
_entity_poly.pdbx_seq_one_letter_code
_entity_poly.pdbx_strand_id
1 'polypeptide(L)'
;MLNLRNGLVAGVGLLIVPQVATAQSAWTPGSEIVGQSVQVQTAGVTNTVYFDAGGAARIITPAGNVVPATWSAANQQLCLQSGSGQECWPYQSPFQAGQQMTLTSSCQATSSWMANGINPMPQAEPVAQPERG
;
A
#
# COMPACT_ATOMS: atom_id res chain seq x y z
N MET A 1 33.81 60.80 -11.62
CA MET A 1 33.66 60.35 -11.44
C MET A 1 33.26 59.43 -10.76
N LEU A 2 32.64 58.88 -10.54
CA LEU A 2 32.34 58.08 -9.81
C LEU A 2 31.57 57.18 -9.95
N ASN A 3 31.34 56.67 -10.11
CA ASN A 3 30.72 55.82 -10.24
C ASN A 3 30.32 55.05 -9.42
N LEU A 4 29.61 54.96 -9.10
CA LEU A 4 29.17 54.28 -8.27
C LEU A 4 28.58 53.29 -8.48
N ARG A 5 28.59 52.66 -8.70
CA ARG A 5 28.16 51.72 -8.79
C ARG A 5 27.79 51.12 -7.91
N ASN A 6 27.14 50.90 -7.48
CA ASN A 6 26.78 50.41 -6.61
C ASN A 6 26.39 49.29 -6.84
N GLY A 7 26.72 48.62 -6.83
CA GLY A 7 26.46 47.42 -6.81
C GLY A 7 25.39 47.01 -6.09
N LEU A 8 24.40 46.87 -6.59
CA LEU A 8 23.46 46.54 -5.98
C LEU A 8 23.41 45.24 -5.82
N VAL A 9 23.68 44.76 -5.04
CA VAL A 9 23.61 43.53 -4.69
C VAL A 9 22.35 43.21 -4.46
N ALA A 10 21.77 42.81 -5.32
CA ALA A 10 20.56 42.32 -5.06
C ALA A 10 20.71 41.24 -4.22
N GLY A 11 20.42 41.27 -3.19
CA GLY A 11 20.43 40.22 -2.31
C GLY A 11 19.47 39.26 -2.80
N VAL A 12 19.88 38.32 -3.31
CA VAL A 12 19.05 37.28 -3.68
C VAL A 12 18.55 36.71 -2.47
N GLY A 13 17.48 37.06 -2.13
CA GLY A 13 16.89 36.49 -1.00
C GLY A 13 16.65 35.09 -1.30
N LEU A 14 17.42 34.29 -0.78
CA LEU A 14 17.22 32.97 -0.94
C LEU A 14 16.02 32.64 -0.20
N LEU A 15 14.94 32.55 -0.81
CA LEU A 15 13.79 32.16 -0.13
C LEU A 15 13.89 30.75 0.18
N ILE A 16 14.30 30.43 1.25
CA ILE A 16 14.28 29.11 1.72
C ILE A 16 12.89 28.86 2.07
N VAL A 17 12.17 28.41 1.17
CA VAL A 17 10.86 27.96 1.49
C VAL A 17 11.02 26.73 2.30
N PRO A 18 10.63 26.70 3.48
CA PRO A 18 10.72 25.56 4.29
C PRO A 18 9.85 24.54 3.63
N GLN A 19 10.42 23.58 3.15
CA GLN A 19 9.70 22.53 2.65
C GLN A 19 9.09 21.86 3.75
N VAL A 20 7.91 22.05 3.91
CA VAL A 20 7.19 21.35 4.92
C VAL A 20 7.14 19.98 4.39
N ALA A 21 7.92 19.18 4.85
CA ALA A 21 7.84 17.83 4.57
C ALA A 21 6.50 17.41 5.08
N THR A 22 5.55 17.36 4.25
CA THR A 22 4.33 16.80 4.68
C THR A 22 4.69 15.41 5.00
N ALA A 23 4.59 15.07 6.18
CA ALA A 23 4.83 13.76 6.61
C ALA A 23 3.73 12.95 6.02
N GLN A 24 3.95 12.39 4.91
CA GLN A 24 3.03 11.48 4.43
C GLN A 24 3.21 10.25 5.21
N SER A 25 2.18 9.78 5.81
CA SER A 25 2.29 8.53 6.49
C SER A 25 2.67 7.55 5.44
N ALA A 26 3.79 7.02 5.52
CA ALA A 26 4.24 6.06 4.58
C ALA A 26 3.40 4.82 4.74
N TRP A 27 2.66 4.51 3.74
CA TRP A 27 1.94 3.26 3.76
C TRP A 27 2.94 2.14 3.60
N THR A 28 2.90 1.21 4.52
CA THR A 28 3.72 0.02 4.42
C THR A 28 2.90 -1.04 3.71
N PRO A 29 3.34 -1.50 2.55
CA PRO A 29 2.56 -2.47 1.80
C PRO A 29 2.23 -3.69 2.63
N GLY A 30 0.97 -4.07 2.61
CA GLY A 30 0.51 -5.22 3.37
C GLY A 30 -0.05 -4.89 4.73
N SER A 31 0.26 -3.72 5.26
CA SER A 31 -0.15 -3.41 6.63
C SER A 31 -1.66 -3.35 6.79
N GLU A 32 -2.36 -2.98 5.75
CA GLU A 32 -3.81 -2.87 5.86
C GLU A 32 -4.51 -4.22 5.80
N ILE A 33 -3.85 -5.25 5.30
CA ILE A 33 -4.49 -6.55 5.17
C ILE A 33 -3.97 -7.61 6.11
N VAL A 34 -3.00 -7.30 6.95
CA VAL A 34 -2.49 -8.29 7.91
C VAL A 34 -3.63 -8.66 8.86
N GLY A 35 -3.90 -9.92 8.99
CA GLY A 35 -4.99 -10.40 9.83
C GLY A 35 -6.36 -10.24 9.19
N GLN A 36 -6.41 -9.84 7.93
CA GLN A 36 -7.66 -9.61 7.24
C GLN A 36 -7.82 -10.62 6.11
N SER A 37 -9.01 -10.68 5.56
CA SER A 37 -9.28 -11.57 4.45
C SER A 37 -9.65 -10.78 3.23
N VAL A 38 -9.29 -11.30 2.08
CA VAL A 38 -9.54 -10.67 0.80
C VAL A 38 -10.17 -11.72 -0.10
N GLN A 39 -11.23 -11.34 -0.79
CA GLN A 39 -11.84 -12.24 -1.75
C GLN A 39 -11.17 -12.06 -3.09
N VAL A 40 -10.78 -13.15 -3.70
CA VAL A 40 -10.08 -13.13 -4.98
C VAL A 40 -10.87 -14.00 -5.95
N GLN A 41 -11.38 -13.37 -6.98
CA GLN A 41 -12.17 -14.09 -7.97
C GLN A 41 -11.39 -14.20 -9.25
N THR A 42 -11.17 -15.42 -9.71
CA THR A 42 -10.46 -15.67 -10.95
C THR A 42 -11.25 -16.67 -11.75
N ALA A 43 -11.58 -16.33 -12.99
CA ALA A 43 -12.30 -17.25 -13.88
C ALA A 43 -13.56 -17.79 -13.23
N GLY A 44 -14.29 -16.95 -12.55
CA GLY A 44 -15.55 -17.36 -11.93
C GLY A 44 -15.44 -18.09 -10.60
N VAL A 45 -14.23 -18.31 -10.12
CA VAL A 45 -14.03 -19.00 -8.86
C VAL A 45 -13.57 -17.99 -7.84
N THR A 46 -14.24 -17.95 -6.70
CA THR A 46 -13.89 -17.00 -5.63
C THR A 46 -13.22 -17.77 -4.49
N ASN A 47 -11.99 -17.40 -4.22
CA ASN A 47 -11.28 -17.90 -3.06
C ASN A 47 -11.18 -16.79 -2.03
N THR A 48 -11.08 -17.15 -0.77
CA THR A 48 -10.86 -16.18 0.30
C THR A 48 -9.44 -16.37 0.80
N VAL A 49 -8.65 -15.32 0.79
CA VAL A 49 -7.27 -15.39 1.22
C VAL A 49 -7.12 -14.65 2.52
N TYR A 50 -6.61 -15.33 3.55
CA TYR A 50 -6.31 -14.71 4.81
C TYR A 50 -4.83 -14.42 4.84
N PHE A 51 -4.48 -13.18 5.15
CA PHE A 51 -3.08 -12.76 5.21
C PHE A 51 -2.68 -12.67 6.66
N ASP A 52 -2.11 -13.73 7.17
CA ASP A 52 -1.76 -13.76 8.59
C ASP A 52 -0.45 -13.03 8.84
N ALA A 53 -0.25 -12.62 10.07
CA ALA A 53 0.98 -11.94 10.43
C ALA A 53 2.15 -12.88 10.25
N GLY A 54 3.31 -12.32 9.96
CA GLY A 54 4.50 -13.16 9.82
C GLY A 54 4.68 -13.79 8.45
N GLY A 55 3.83 -13.44 7.49
CA GLY A 55 4.01 -13.95 6.14
C GLY A 55 3.27 -15.23 5.85
N ALA A 56 2.49 -15.75 6.77
CA ALA A 56 1.68 -16.93 6.49
C ALA A 56 0.38 -16.53 5.82
N ALA A 57 -0.16 -17.38 5.00
CA ALA A 57 -1.43 -17.10 4.34
C ALA A 57 -2.23 -18.39 4.25
N ARG A 58 -3.53 -18.27 4.14
CA ARG A 58 -4.42 -19.40 3.98
C ARG A 58 -5.38 -19.09 2.86
N ILE A 59 -5.49 -19.96 1.91
CA ILE A 59 -6.40 -19.78 0.80
C ILE A 59 -7.55 -20.76 1.00
N ILE A 60 -8.77 -20.21 1.14
CA ILE A 60 -9.94 -21.02 1.36
C ILE A 60 -10.70 -21.12 0.05
N THR A 61 -10.87 -22.30 -0.45
CA THR A 61 -11.58 -22.52 -1.71
C THR A 61 -13.08 -22.52 -1.47
N PRO A 62 -13.89 -22.43 -2.51
CA PRO A 62 -15.34 -22.48 -2.34
C PRO A 62 -15.83 -23.75 -1.68
N ALA A 63 -15.10 -24.83 -1.83
CA ALA A 63 -15.48 -26.09 -1.19
C ALA A 63 -15.06 -26.12 0.28
N GLY A 64 -14.41 -25.08 0.76
CA GLY A 64 -13.98 -25.03 2.16
C GLY A 64 -12.63 -25.62 2.43
N ASN A 65 -11.89 -25.99 1.39
CA ASN A 65 -10.56 -26.54 1.62
C ASN A 65 -9.59 -25.41 1.91
N VAL A 66 -8.68 -25.66 2.82
CA VAL A 66 -7.68 -24.67 3.21
C VAL A 66 -6.36 -25.03 2.59
N VAL A 67 -5.82 -24.13 1.79
CA VAL A 67 -4.53 -24.34 1.16
C VAL A 67 -3.54 -23.42 1.86
N PRO A 68 -2.53 -23.97 2.53
CA PRO A 68 -1.55 -23.12 3.19
C PRO A 68 -0.65 -22.44 2.17
N ALA A 69 -0.25 -21.24 2.48
CA ALA A 69 0.60 -20.44 1.60
C ALA A 69 1.42 -19.47 2.41
N THR A 70 2.29 -18.76 1.76
CA THR A 70 3.00 -17.64 2.36
C THR A 70 2.78 -16.42 1.48
N TRP A 71 2.92 -15.24 2.04
CA TRP A 71 2.71 -14.02 1.29
C TRP A 71 3.79 -13.01 1.61
N SER A 72 4.01 -12.13 0.68
CA SER A 72 4.92 -11.03 0.88
C SER A 72 4.43 -9.83 0.10
N ALA A 73 4.74 -8.66 0.58
CA ALA A 73 4.38 -7.42 -0.09
C ALA A 73 5.63 -6.55 -0.13
N ALA A 74 6.22 -6.41 -1.29
CA ALA A 74 7.44 -5.65 -1.45
C ALA A 74 7.61 -5.29 -2.92
N ASN A 75 8.36 -4.26 -3.19
CA ASN A 75 8.67 -3.86 -4.57
C ASN A 75 7.42 -3.68 -5.40
N GLN A 76 6.39 -3.13 -4.80
CA GLN A 76 5.12 -2.85 -5.48
C GLN A 76 4.44 -4.10 -5.98
N GLN A 77 4.66 -5.21 -5.31
CA GLN A 77 4.03 -6.46 -5.66
C GLN A 77 3.54 -7.18 -4.44
N LEU A 78 2.42 -7.87 -4.57
CA LEU A 78 1.91 -8.76 -3.56
C LEU A 78 2.06 -10.17 -4.12
N CYS A 79 2.79 -11.01 -3.43
CA CYS A 79 3.07 -12.35 -3.92
C CYS A 79 2.53 -13.40 -2.97
N LEU A 80 1.97 -14.44 -3.53
CA LEU A 80 1.53 -15.61 -2.79
C LEU A 80 2.30 -16.81 -3.28
N GLN A 81 2.79 -17.61 -2.36
CA GLN A 81 3.52 -18.81 -2.70
C GLN A 81 2.86 -20.00 -2.04
N SER A 82 2.53 -21.01 -2.79
CA SER A 82 1.96 -22.23 -2.27
C SER A 82 2.71 -23.41 -2.89
N GLY A 83 2.28 -24.60 -2.60
CA GLY A 83 2.94 -25.78 -3.15
C GLY A 83 2.97 -25.80 -4.67
N SER A 84 2.05 -25.07 -5.32
CA SER A 84 2.02 -25.09 -6.75
C SER A 84 2.83 -23.97 -7.39
N GLY A 85 3.47 -23.15 -6.63
CA GLY A 85 4.32 -22.10 -7.20
C GLY A 85 4.00 -20.73 -6.63
N GLN A 86 4.58 -19.72 -7.24
CA GLN A 86 4.44 -18.37 -6.77
C GLN A 86 3.75 -17.53 -7.81
N GLU A 87 2.86 -16.67 -7.36
CA GLU A 87 2.16 -15.76 -8.24
C GLU A 87 2.17 -14.39 -7.61
N CYS A 88 2.45 -13.38 -8.38
CA CYS A 88 2.55 -12.02 -7.87
C CYS A 88 1.62 -11.09 -8.64
N TRP A 89 1.10 -10.09 -7.94
CA TRP A 89 0.20 -9.11 -8.53
C TRP A 89 0.73 -7.70 -8.25
N PRO A 90 0.42 -6.76 -9.10
CA PRO A 90 0.81 -5.37 -8.83
C PRO A 90 0.12 -4.89 -7.57
N TYR A 91 0.85 -4.18 -6.73
CA TYR A 91 0.32 -3.73 -5.46
C TYR A 91 0.93 -2.36 -5.18
N GLN A 92 0.35 -1.34 -5.79
CA GLN A 92 0.91 -0.02 -5.69
C GLN A 92 0.10 0.90 -4.80
N SER A 93 -1.03 0.45 -4.35
CA SER A 93 -1.86 1.23 -3.44
C SER A 93 -2.56 0.29 -2.49
N PRO A 94 -2.95 0.75 -1.32
CA PRO A 94 -3.58 -0.13 -0.35
C PRO A 94 -4.98 -0.55 -0.78
N PHE A 95 -5.39 -1.70 -0.29
CA PHE A 95 -6.76 -2.14 -0.49
C PHE A 95 -7.68 -1.27 0.34
N GLN A 96 -8.89 -1.09 -0.14
CA GLN A 96 -9.92 -0.42 0.62
C GLN A 96 -11.06 -1.39 0.80
N ALA A 97 -11.59 -1.43 1.99
CA ALA A 97 -12.62 -2.40 2.31
C ALA A 97 -13.82 -2.27 1.38
N GLY A 98 -14.25 -3.38 0.85
CA GLY A 98 -15.42 -3.41 -0.01
C GLY A 98 -15.21 -2.87 -1.41
N GLN A 99 -13.98 -2.47 -1.75
CA GLN A 99 -13.72 -1.91 -3.05
C GLN A 99 -13.00 -2.92 -3.91
N GLN A 100 -13.53 -3.14 -5.09
CA GLN A 100 -12.98 -4.15 -5.95
C GLN A 100 -11.85 -3.59 -6.79
N MET A 101 -10.80 -4.36 -6.92
CA MET A 101 -9.67 -4.01 -7.75
C MET A 101 -9.42 -5.15 -8.71
N THR A 102 -9.10 -4.83 -9.95
CA THR A 102 -8.79 -5.85 -10.95
C THR A 102 -7.29 -5.85 -11.16
N LEU A 103 -6.68 -6.98 -10.93
CA LEU A 103 -5.23 -7.11 -11.03
C LEU A 103 -4.88 -8.27 -11.96
N THR A 104 -3.81 -8.09 -12.72
CA THR A 104 -3.30 -9.13 -13.61
C THR A 104 -1.99 -9.63 -13.03
N SER A 105 -1.89 -10.93 -12.83
CA SER A 105 -0.74 -11.50 -12.15
C SER A 105 0.43 -11.76 -13.08
N SER A 106 1.54 -12.15 -12.49
CA SER A 106 2.72 -12.54 -13.22
C SER A 106 2.48 -13.78 -14.08
N CYS A 107 1.44 -14.54 -13.78
CA CYS A 107 1.06 -15.67 -14.60
C CYS A 107 0.04 -15.26 -15.66
N GLN A 108 -0.16 -13.97 -15.82
CA GLN A 108 -1.08 -13.42 -16.82
C GLN A 108 -2.52 -13.80 -16.60
N ALA A 109 -2.90 -14.01 -15.36
CA ALA A 109 -4.28 -14.28 -14.99
C ALA A 109 -4.85 -13.03 -14.35
N THR A 110 -6.04 -12.64 -14.77
CA THR A 110 -6.70 -11.45 -14.25
C THR A 110 -7.68 -11.87 -13.16
N SER A 111 -7.61 -11.19 -12.04
CA SER A 111 -8.46 -11.50 -10.89
C SER A 111 -9.07 -10.25 -10.33
N SER A 112 -10.22 -10.41 -9.70
CA SER A 112 -10.86 -9.32 -8.97
C SER A 112 -10.60 -9.52 -7.50
N TRP A 113 -10.11 -8.50 -6.87
CA TRP A 113 -9.73 -8.56 -5.46
C TRP A 113 -10.59 -7.60 -4.66
N MET A 114 -11.11 -8.05 -3.54
CA MET A 114 -11.92 -7.19 -2.68
C MET A 114 -11.63 -7.52 -1.24
N ALA A 115 -11.07 -6.59 -0.50
CA ALA A 115 -10.81 -6.80 0.91
C ALA A 115 -12.11 -6.75 1.69
N ASN A 116 -12.33 -7.71 2.57
CA ASN A 116 -13.52 -7.71 3.40
C ASN A 116 -13.44 -6.66 4.49
N GLY A 117 -12.25 -6.36 4.93
CA GLY A 117 -11.99 -5.33 5.90
C GLY A 117 -10.54 -4.95 5.82
N ILE A 118 -10.17 -3.83 6.38
CA ILE A 118 -8.78 -3.44 6.44
C ILE A 118 -8.46 -2.89 7.81
N ASN A 119 -7.20 -2.95 8.16
CA ASN A 119 -6.73 -2.34 9.38
C ASN A 119 -6.62 -0.84 9.20
N PRO A 120 -6.75 -0.07 10.29
CA PRO A 120 -6.58 1.36 10.17
C PRO A 120 -5.19 1.67 9.67
N MET A 121 -5.13 2.58 8.68
CA MET A 121 -3.85 2.94 8.18
C MET A 121 -3.27 4.03 9.01
N PRO A 122 -1.97 4.07 9.15
CA PRO A 122 -1.36 5.12 9.91
C PRO A 122 -1.66 6.41 9.19
N GLN A 123 -2.35 7.28 9.84
CA GLN A 123 -2.60 8.55 9.29
C GLN A 123 -1.54 9.45 9.73
N ALA A 124 -1.21 10.38 8.89
CA ALA A 124 -0.26 11.38 9.29
C ALA A 124 -0.85 12.03 10.49
N GLU A 125 -0.12 12.06 11.57
CA GLU A 125 -0.56 12.60 12.72
C GLU A 125 -0.89 13.96 12.48
N PRO A 126 -1.99 14.40 12.67
CA PRO A 126 -2.32 15.76 12.52
C PRO A 126 -1.43 16.52 13.42
N VAL A 127 -0.85 17.50 12.91
CA VAL A 127 -0.05 18.34 13.67
C VAL A 127 -0.78 18.61 14.87
N ALA A 128 -0.21 18.34 15.89
CA ALA A 128 -0.77 18.50 17.14
C ALA A 128 -1.47 19.75 17.19
N GLN A 129 -2.75 19.75 17.25
CA GLN A 129 -3.41 20.80 17.50
C GLN A 129 -3.18 21.22 18.78
N PRO A 130 -2.90 22.34 19.02
CA PRO A 130 -2.67 22.83 20.32
C PRO A 130 -3.90 22.57 21.02
N GLU A 131 -3.79 21.88 21.93
CA GLU A 131 -4.79 21.54 22.69
C GLU A 131 -5.40 22.58 23.24
N ARG A 132 -6.39 22.92 23.16
CA ARG A 132 -6.96 23.87 23.79
C ARG A 132 -7.31 23.45 24.92
N GLY A 133 -6.73 23.43 25.55
CA GLY A 133 -6.98 23.09 26.85
C GLY A 133 -8.18 23.52 27.38
#